data_783de3990caa80342ddd1acaea587dab
#
_entry.id   783de3990caa80342ddd1acaea587dab
#
_cell.length_a   1.000
_cell.length_b   1.000
_cell.length_c   1.000
_cell.angle_alpha   90.00
_cell.angle_beta   90.00
_cell.angle_gamma   90.00
#
_symmetry.space_group_name_H-M   'P 1'
#
loop_
_entity.id
_entity.type
_entity.pdbx_description
1 polymer ?
#
loop_
_entity_poly.entity_id
_entity_poly.type
_entity_poly.pdbx_seq_one_letter_code
_entity_poly.pdbx_strand_id
1 'polypeptide(L)'
;MSTTPIYNFSAGPAVLPDSVLRTAQSEMFDYNGTGFSVMTMSHRSDVFMSILYHAEQDLRQLMDIPDNYKVLFLQGGASAQFNMVVMNLANGFKSVDSVVTGNWSAIAHAQMGKLSDAEIRLAADGGRDYQYTNLPPVSAWDIDKNSAFVHFVINETVHGLQYR
;
A
#
# COMPACT_ATOMS: atom_id res chain seq x y z
N MET A 1 12.02 -22.30 27.15
CA MET A 1 11.25 -21.90 25.98
C MET A 1 11.93 -22.46 24.76
N SER A 2 11.23 -23.08 23.83
CA SER A 2 11.83 -23.66 22.62
C SER A 2 12.49 -22.56 21.79
N THR A 3 13.76 -22.76 21.44
CA THR A 3 14.54 -21.85 20.61
C THR A 3 14.46 -22.21 19.11
N THR A 4 13.56 -23.12 18.75
CA THR A 4 13.39 -23.54 17.35
C THR A 4 12.67 -22.43 16.60
N PRO A 5 13.29 -21.84 15.56
CA PRO A 5 12.64 -20.79 14.75
C PRO A 5 11.38 -21.34 14.08
N ILE A 6 10.30 -20.58 14.15
CA ILE A 6 9.10 -20.87 13.38
C ILE A 6 9.20 -20.10 12.07
N TYR A 7 9.11 -20.80 10.95
CA TYR A 7 9.08 -20.17 9.63
C TYR A 7 7.71 -19.54 9.38
N ASN A 8 7.71 -18.22 9.18
CA ASN A 8 6.51 -17.46 8.86
C ASN A 8 6.49 -17.08 7.38
N PHE A 9 5.49 -17.59 6.65
CA PHE A 9 5.26 -17.30 5.23
C PHE A 9 4.03 -16.42 5.01
N SER A 10 3.58 -15.69 6.04
CA SER A 10 2.44 -14.77 5.91
C SER A 10 2.75 -13.65 4.92
N ALA A 11 1.77 -13.30 4.09
CA ALA A 11 1.88 -12.26 3.07
C ALA A 11 1.78 -10.82 3.64
N GLY A 12 1.66 -10.70 4.92
CA GLY A 12 1.62 -9.50 5.74
C GLY A 12 0.60 -9.67 6.87
N PRO A 13 1.06 -9.74 8.12
CA PRO A 13 2.37 -9.36 8.66
C PRO A 13 3.46 -10.35 8.30
N ALA A 14 4.47 -9.88 7.56
CA ALA A 14 5.60 -10.69 7.15
C ALA A 14 6.69 -10.75 8.23
N VAL A 15 7.63 -11.67 8.04
CA VAL A 15 8.81 -11.78 8.90
C VAL A 15 9.69 -10.52 8.78
N LEU A 16 10.15 -10.03 9.92
CA LEU A 16 11.21 -9.01 9.99
C LEU A 16 12.57 -9.67 10.24
N PRO A 17 13.67 -9.14 9.71
CA PRO A 17 15.01 -9.61 10.07
C PRO A 17 15.26 -9.50 11.58
N ASP A 18 15.93 -10.51 12.16
CA ASP A 18 16.25 -10.53 13.59
C ASP A 18 17.04 -9.30 14.06
N SER A 19 17.91 -8.77 13.21
CA SER A 19 18.68 -7.54 13.50
C SER A 19 17.75 -6.35 13.72
N VAL A 20 16.71 -6.19 12.88
CA VAL A 20 15.71 -5.12 13.01
C VAL A 20 14.93 -5.25 14.30
N LEU A 21 14.51 -6.49 14.65
CA LEU A 21 13.77 -6.75 15.90
C LEU A 21 14.63 -6.45 17.14
N ARG A 22 15.93 -6.80 17.11
CA ARG A 22 16.87 -6.50 18.21
C ARG A 22 17.12 -5.00 18.36
N THR A 23 17.28 -4.29 17.26
CA THR A 23 17.42 -2.82 17.29
C THR A 23 16.16 -2.19 17.89
N ALA A 24 14.98 -2.55 17.40
CA ALA A 24 13.72 -2.05 17.93
C ALA A 24 13.54 -2.37 19.42
N GLN A 25 13.95 -3.56 19.87
CA GLN A 25 13.92 -3.95 21.28
C GLN A 25 14.88 -3.12 22.13
N SER A 26 16.10 -2.88 21.66
CA SER A 26 17.10 -2.09 22.43
C SER A 26 16.72 -0.63 22.57
N GLU A 27 15.99 -0.09 21.61
CA GLU A 27 15.53 1.31 21.57
C GLU A 27 14.11 1.49 22.14
N MET A 28 13.49 0.41 22.63
CA MET A 28 12.09 0.43 23.05
C MET A 28 11.84 1.41 24.21
N PHE A 29 12.78 1.57 25.15
CA PHE A 29 12.65 2.44 26.31
C PHE A 29 13.42 3.75 26.15
N ASP A 30 14.49 3.75 25.39
CA ASP A 30 15.36 4.92 25.23
C ASP A 30 15.97 4.93 23.81
N TYR A 31 15.45 5.78 22.96
CA TYR A 31 15.98 5.96 21.62
C TYR A 31 17.23 6.84 21.67
N ASN A 32 18.39 6.24 21.41
CA ASN A 32 19.70 6.93 21.30
C ASN A 32 20.04 7.83 22.49
N GLY A 33 19.70 7.45 23.73
CA GLY A 33 20.01 8.24 24.94
C GLY A 33 19.18 9.49 25.14
N THR A 34 18.05 9.60 24.43
CA THR A 34 17.13 10.77 24.54
C THR A 34 16.26 10.73 25.79
N GLY A 35 16.22 9.61 26.52
CA GLY A 35 15.33 9.38 27.65
C GLY A 35 13.88 9.08 27.24
N PHE A 36 13.59 8.94 25.95
CA PHE A 36 12.25 8.68 25.42
C PHE A 36 12.24 7.48 24.47
N SER A 37 11.17 6.71 24.53
CA SER A 37 10.83 5.74 23.49
C SER A 37 10.33 6.48 22.23
N VAL A 38 10.58 5.92 21.04
CA VAL A 38 9.94 6.38 19.80
C VAL A 38 8.42 6.41 19.93
N MET A 39 7.84 5.46 20.70
CA MET A 39 6.40 5.36 20.93
C MET A 39 5.81 6.51 21.75
N THR A 40 6.64 7.23 22.52
CA THR A 40 6.19 8.27 23.45
C THR A 40 6.71 9.67 23.11
N MET A 41 7.61 9.79 22.15
CA MET A 41 8.10 11.11 21.74
C MET A 41 7.09 11.85 20.85
N SER A 42 7.14 13.17 20.89
CA SER A 42 6.31 13.98 19.99
C SER A 42 6.72 13.81 18.53
N HIS A 43 5.74 13.61 17.64
CA HIS A 43 5.97 13.59 16.19
C HIS A 43 6.46 14.94 15.62
N ARG A 44 6.50 16.01 16.46
CA ARG A 44 7.02 17.33 16.10
C ARG A 44 8.41 17.59 16.68
N SER A 45 8.97 16.65 17.46
CA SER A 45 10.33 16.81 17.97
C SER A 45 11.37 16.64 16.87
N ASP A 46 12.50 17.32 17.00
CA ASP A 46 13.61 17.24 16.04
C ASP A 46 14.11 15.79 15.90
N VAL A 47 14.09 15.03 16.99
CA VAL A 47 14.48 13.62 17.01
C VAL A 47 13.54 12.79 16.13
N PHE A 48 12.22 12.96 16.27
CA PHE A 48 11.25 12.25 15.44
C PHE A 48 11.35 12.67 13.96
N MET A 49 11.51 13.98 13.72
CA MET A 49 11.69 14.49 12.36
C MET A 49 12.95 13.94 11.70
N SER A 50 14.01 13.73 12.46
CA SER A 50 15.22 13.07 11.96
C SER A 50 14.96 11.62 11.56
N ILE A 51 14.20 10.86 12.35
CA ILE A 51 13.80 9.48 12.00
C ILE A 51 13.00 9.48 10.70
N LEU A 52 12.01 10.36 10.60
CA LEU A 52 11.15 10.47 9.41
C LEU A 52 11.96 10.84 8.16
N TYR A 53 12.87 11.80 8.29
CA TYR A 53 13.75 12.22 7.20
C TYR A 53 14.64 11.07 6.71
N HIS A 54 15.28 10.34 7.62
CA HIS A 54 16.11 9.19 7.23
C HIS A 54 15.27 8.10 6.54
N ALA A 55 14.08 7.79 7.07
CA ALA A 55 13.18 6.83 6.44
C ALA A 55 12.77 7.26 5.01
N GLU A 56 12.54 8.56 4.78
CA GLU A 56 12.27 9.08 3.43
C GLU A 56 13.50 8.93 2.52
N GLN A 57 14.70 9.26 3.01
CA GLN A 57 15.94 9.14 2.22
C GLN A 57 16.21 7.68 1.85
N ASP A 58 16.03 6.75 2.79
CA ASP A 58 16.21 5.32 2.53
C ASP A 58 15.23 4.81 1.46
N LEU A 59 13.95 5.22 1.52
CA LEU A 59 12.98 4.88 0.48
C LEU A 59 13.37 5.46 -0.88
N ARG A 60 13.80 6.72 -0.93
CA ARG A 60 14.25 7.35 -2.17
C ARG A 60 15.42 6.61 -2.80
N GLN A 61 16.40 6.22 -1.97
CA GLN A 61 17.56 5.48 -2.44
C GLN A 61 17.23 4.06 -2.90
N LEU A 62 16.39 3.33 -2.13
CA LEU A 62 16.05 1.94 -2.43
C LEU A 62 15.15 1.80 -3.66
N MET A 63 14.33 2.79 -3.95
CA MET A 63 13.34 2.76 -5.02
C MET A 63 13.67 3.70 -6.18
N ASP A 64 14.85 4.34 -6.16
CA ASP A 64 15.27 5.35 -7.17
C ASP A 64 14.20 6.45 -7.37
N ILE A 65 13.62 6.96 -6.27
CA ILE A 65 12.55 7.98 -6.35
C ILE A 65 13.16 9.34 -6.71
N PRO A 66 12.84 9.91 -7.88
CA PRO A 66 13.39 11.19 -8.28
C PRO A 66 12.81 12.36 -7.47
N ASP A 67 13.53 13.48 -7.43
CA ASP A 67 13.22 14.66 -6.59
C ASP A 67 11.87 15.33 -6.92
N ASN A 68 11.37 15.14 -8.14
CA ASN A 68 10.07 15.68 -8.55
C ASN A 68 8.87 14.89 -7.99
N TYR A 69 9.11 13.75 -7.33
CA TYR A 69 8.08 13.01 -6.59
C TYR A 69 8.12 13.35 -5.10
N LYS A 70 6.95 13.36 -4.47
CA LYS A 70 6.82 13.51 -3.01
C LYS A 70 6.57 12.16 -2.36
N VAL A 71 7.27 11.89 -1.25
CA VAL A 71 7.00 10.74 -0.39
C VAL A 71 6.10 11.22 0.75
N LEU A 72 4.97 10.56 0.94
CA LEU A 72 3.99 10.92 1.95
C LEU A 72 3.73 9.73 2.87
N PHE A 73 3.94 9.92 4.17
CA PHE A 73 3.58 8.94 5.20
C PHE A 73 2.19 9.26 5.72
N LEU A 74 1.18 8.50 5.27
CA LEU A 74 -0.23 8.75 5.57
C LEU A 74 -0.82 7.62 6.42
N GLN A 75 -1.71 7.99 7.32
CA GLN A 75 -2.49 7.03 8.07
C GLN A 75 -3.63 6.41 7.23
N GLY A 76 -4.28 5.35 7.76
CA GLY A 76 -5.50 4.75 7.18
C GLY A 76 -5.23 3.53 6.32
N GLY A 77 -3.96 3.20 6.07
CA GLY A 77 -3.56 2.06 5.27
C GLY A 77 -4.09 2.10 3.83
N ALA A 78 -3.97 0.98 3.12
CA ALA A 78 -4.41 0.87 1.73
C ALA A 78 -5.92 1.11 1.55
N SER A 79 -6.74 0.72 2.53
CA SER A 79 -8.20 0.92 2.45
C SER A 79 -8.59 2.40 2.36
N ALA A 80 -7.92 3.28 3.12
CA ALA A 80 -8.14 4.71 3.00
C ALA A 80 -7.60 5.26 1.68
N GLN A 81 -6.49 4.71 1.16
CA GLN A 81 -5.91 5.13 -0.12
C GLN A 81 -6.85 4.85 -1.30
N PHE A 82 -7.62 3.76 -1.30
CA PHE A 82 -8.63 3.53 -2.34
C PHE A 82 -9.62 4.67 -2.47
N ASN A 83 -10.03 5.25 -1.34
CA ASN A 83 -10.92 6.42 -1.32
C ASN A 83 -10.17 7.71 -1.68
N MET A 84 -8.98 7.92 -1.12
CA MET A 84 -8.20 9.15 -1.34
C MET A 84 -7.80 9.32 -2.80
N VAL A 85 -7.44 8.23 -3.49
CA VAL A 85 -7.08 8.28 -4.91
C VAL A 85 -8.25 8.80 -5.76
N VAL A 86 -9.43 8.23 -5.59
CA VAL A 86 -10.60 8.64 -6.37
C VAL A 86 -11.04 10.07 -6.03
N MET A 87 -11.02 10.45 -4.76
CA MET A 87 -11.37 11.80 -4.31
C MET A 87 -10.44 12.88 -4.88
N ASN A 88 -9.15 12.56 -5.03
CA ASN A 88 -8.16 13.51 -5.52
C ASN A 88 -8.04 13.54 -7.05
N LEU A 89 -8.20 12.40 -7.72
CA LEU A 89 -7.86 12.27 -9.14
C LEU A 89 -9.09 12.18 -10.06
N ALA A 90 -10.27 11.80 -9.55
CA ALA A 90 -11.45 11.65 -10.40
C ALA A 90 -12.30 12.91 -10.51
N ASN A 91 -11.94 14.02 -9.85
CA ASN A 91 -12.72 15.25 -9.89
C ASN A 91 -12.80 15.82 -11.32
N GLY A 92 -14.02 16.03 -11.82
CA GLY A 92 -14.29 16.51 -13.17
C GLY A 92 -14.30 15.42 -14.26
N PHE A 93 -14.02 14.17 -13.91
CA PHE A 93 -14.15 13.03 -14.81
C PHE A 93 -15.46 12.29 -14.59
N LYS A 94 -15.94 11.63 -15.66
CA LYS A 94 -17.18 10.84 -15.60
C LYS A 94 -16.96 9.43 -15.08
N SER A 95 -15.76 8.90 -15.25
CA SER A 95 -15.44 7.51 -14.93
C SER A 95 -14.01 7.30 -14.45
N VAL A 96 -13.83 6.17 -13.79
CA VAL A 96 -12.54 5.56 -13.42
C VAL A 96 -12.58 4.10 -13.87
N ASP A 97 -11.54 3.62 -14.51
CA ASP A 97 -11.43 2.22 -14.88
C ASP A 97 -10.81 1.41 -13.72
N SER A 98 -11.39 0.25 -13.44
CA SER A 98 -10.92 -0.65 -12.38
C SER A 98 -10.74 -2.06 -12.93
N VAL A 99 -9.62 -2.69 -12.58
CA VAL A 99 -9.32 -4.09 -12.91
C VAL A 99 -9.43 -4.92 -11.65
N VAL A 100 -10.31 -5.92 -11.66
CA VAL A 100 -10.56 -6.80 -10.52
C VAL A 100 -9.94 -8.16 -10.78
N THR A 101 -8.97 -8.53 -9.95
CA THR A 101 -8.20 -9.78 -10.09
C THR A 101 -8.07 -10.56 -8.80
N GLY A 102 -8.70 -10.09 -7.74
CA GLY A 102 -8.69 -10.75 -6.44
C GLY A 102 -9.48 -9.98 -5.39
N ASN A 103 -9.30 -10.38 -4.15
CA ASN A 103 -10.01 -9.79 -3.02
C ASN A 103 -9.71 -8.29 -2.84
N TRP A 104 -8.44 -7.90 -2.97
CA TRP A 104 -8.05 -6.52 -2.72
C TRP A 104 -8.50 -5.57 -3.81
N SER A 105 -8.43 -5.98 -5.07
CA SER A 105 -8.96 -5.19 -6.18
C SER A 105 -10.49 -5.10 -6.16
N ALA A 106 -11.19 -6.17 -5.73
CA ALA A 106 -12.64 -6.12 -5.54
C ALA A 106 -13.04 -5.15 -4.41
N ILE A 107 -12.32 -5.15 -3.29
CA ILE A 107 -12.50 -4.18 -2.21
C ILE A 107 -12.23 -2.76 -2.70
N ALA A 108 -11.14 -2.55 -3.45
CA ALA A 108 -10.79 -1.25 -4.00
C ALA A 108 -11.88 -0.71 -4.92
N HIS A 109 -12.35 -1.54 -5.87
CA HIS A 109 -13.47 -1.21 -6.77
C HIS A 109 -14.71 -0.75 -5.99
N ALA A 110 -15.12 -1.54 -5.00
CA ALA A 110 -16.30 -1.23 -4.18
C ALA A 110 -16.12 0.03 -3.32
N GLN A 111 -14.91 0.28 -2.78
CA GLN A 111 -14.65 1.45 -1.94
C GLN A 111 -14.60 2.74 -2.75
N MET A 112 -13.96 2.75 -3.91
CA MET A 112 -13.90 3.91 -4.80
C MET A 112 -15.30 4.41 -5.17
N GLY A 113 -16.25 3.50 -5.42
CA GLY A 113 -17.63 3.86 -5.77
C GLY A 113 -18.46 4.47 -4.64
N LYS A 114 -18.00 4.42 -3.38
CA LYS A 114 -18.73 4.99 -2.24
C LYS A 114 -18.55 6.50 -2.07
N LEU A 115 -17.42 7.04 -2.54
CA LEU A 115 -17.00 8.43 -2.29
C LEU A 115 -16.72 9.20 -3.58
N SER A 116 -17.20 8.73 -4.71
CA SER A 116 -17.03 9.38 -6.00
C SER A 116 -18.36 9.45 -6.73
N ASP A 117 -18.62 10.59 -7.38
CA ASP A 117 -19.72 10.73 -8.34
C ASP A 117 -19.34 10.14 -9.72
N ALA A 118 -18.05 9.83 -9.93
CA ALA A 118 -17.61 9.16 -11.14
C ALA A 118 -18.01 7.68 -11.11
N GLU A 119 -18.43 7.17 -12.25
CA GLU A 119 -18.69 5.74 -12.45
C GLU A 119 -17.39 4.94 -12.29
N ILE A 120 -17.39 3.90 -11.48
CA ILE A 120 -16.26 2.97 -11.41
C ILE A 120 -16.53 1.82 -12.37
N ARG A 121 -15.97 1.93 -13.58
CA ARG A 121 -16.12 0.94 -14.63
C ARG A 121 -15.25 -0.29 -14.36
N LEU A 122 -15.77 -1.46 -14.64
CA LEU A 122 -15.01 -2.70 -14.59
C LEU A 122 -14.30 -2.91 -15.93
N ALA A 123 -13.05 -2.51 -16.04
CA ALA A 123 -12.26 -2.63 -17.28
C ALA A 123 -11.78 -4.06 -17.56
N ALA A 124 -11.58 -4.86 -16.53
CA ALA A 124 -11.32 -6.30 -16.65
C ALA A 124 -11.66 -7.02 -15.33
N ASP A 125 -12.08 -8.28 -15.47
CA ASP A 125 -12.36 -9.18 -14.35
C ASP A 125 -11.58 -10.49 -14.53
N GLY A 126 -10.73 -10.83 -13.58
CA GLY A 126 -9.92 -12.06 -13.56
C GLY A 126 -10.59 -13.24 -12.87
N GLY A 127 -11.81 -13.09 -12.34
CA GLY A 127 -12.48 -14.13 -11.59
C GLY A 127 -13.95 -14.30 -11.92
N ARG A 128 -14.45 -15.54 -11.72
CA ARG A 128 -15.87 -15.84 -11.65
C ARG A 128 -16.17 -16.38 -10.26
N ASP A 129 -17.29 -15.98 -9.69
CA ASP A 129 -17.76 -16.46 -8.38
C ASP A 129 -16.70 -16.35 -7.26
N TYR A 130 -15.94 -15.25 -7.26
CA TYR A 130 -14.81 -15.00 -6.31
C TYR A 130 -13.64 -16.01 -6.43
N GLN A 131 -13.58 -16.79 -7.50
CA GLN A 131 -12.45 -17.68 -7.79
C GLN A 131 -11.46 -16.99 -8.74
N TYR A 132 -10.49 -16.30 -8.16
CA TYR A 132 -9.45 -15.61 -8.91
C TYR A 132 -8.26 -16.54 -9.11
N THR A 133 -8.11 -17.05 -10.32
CA THR A 133 -7.01 -17.96 -10.71
C THR A 133 -6.19 -17.46 -11.88
N ASN A 134 -6.63 -16.36 -12.52
CA ASN A 134 -6.01 -15.80 -13.71
C ASN A 134 -5.88 -14.29 -13.62
N LEU A 135 -4.86 -13.76 -14.29
CA LEU A 135 -4.69 -12.34 -14.55
C LEU A 135 -5.07 -12.05 -16.01
N PRO A 136 -6.09 -11.20 -16.27
CA PRO A 136 -6.36 -10.74 -17.62
C PRO A 136 -5.13 -10.01 -18.16
N PRO A 137 -4.65 -10.32 -19.38
CA PRO A 137 -3.55 -9.58 -19.97
C PRO A 137 -3.95 -8.12 -20.19
N VAL A 138 -3.00 -7.20 -20.06
CA VAL A 138 -3.25 -5.75 -20.21
C VAL A 138 -3.92 -5.41 -21.55
N SER A 139 -3.61 -6.18 -22.61
CA SER A 139 -4.22 -6.02 -23.93
C SER A 139 -5.71 -6.35 -24.00
N ALA A 140 -6.24 -7.03 -22.97
CA ALA A 140 -7.66 -7.39 -22.88
C ALA A 140 -8.47 -6.44 -21.97
N TRP A 141 -7.83 -5.42 -21.41
CA TRP A 141 -8.51 -4.43 -20.57
C TRP A 141 -9.32 -3.46 -21.45
N ASP A 142 -10.60 -3.29 -21.13
CA ASP A 142 -11.50 -2.32 -21.78
C ASP A 142 -11.33 -0.93 -21.14
N ILE A 143 -10.24 -0.25 -21.51
CA ILE A 143 -9.87 1.07 -20.98
C ILE A 143 -10.58 2.15 -21.78
N ASP A 144 -11.32 3.04 -21.07
CA ASP A 144 -11.86 4.27 -21.64
C ASP A 144 -10.81 5.39 -21.57
N LYS A 145 -10.45 5.95 -22.70
CA LYS A 145 -9.49 7.07 -22.80
C LYS A 145 -9.93 8.34 -22.06
N ASN A 146 -11.23 8.44 -21.75
CA ASN A 146 -11.81 9.57 -21.01
C ASN A 146 -11.93 9.30 -19.50
N SER A 147 -11.58 8.10 -19.05
CA SER A 147 -11.48 7.81 -17.62
C SER A 147 -10.36 8.60 -16.96
N ALA A 148 -10.55 8.97 -15.70
CA ALA A 148 -9.56 9.72 -14.94
C ALA A 148 -8.24 8.96 -14.80
N PHE A 149 -8.33 7.67 -14.52
CA PHE A 149 -7.19 6.75 -14.37
C PHE A 149 -7.67 5.30 -14.44
N VAL A 150 -6.70 4.38 -14.50
CA VAL A 150 -6.92 2.94 -14.35
C VAL A 150 -6.38 2.51 -13.00
N HIS A 151 -7.22 1.87 -12.19
CA HIS A 151 -6.81 1.26 -10.93
C HIS A 151 -6.67 -0.26 -11.07
N PHE A 152 -5.54 -0.80 -10.63
CA PHE A 152 -5.34 -2.24 -10.51
C PHE A 152 -4.47 -2.55 -9.28
N VAL A 153 -4.54 -3.77 -8.78
CA VAL A 153 -3.71 -4.27 -7.68
C VAL A 153 -2.59 -5.13 -8.26
N ILE A 154 -1.35 -4.71 -8.03
CA ILE A 154 -0.18 -5.40 -8.57
C ILE A 154 0.03 -6.78 -7.93
N ASN A 155 -0.37 -6.95 -6.67
CA ASN A 155 -0.17 -8.19 -5.90
C ASN A 155 -1.40 -8.51 -5.03
N GLU A 156 -2.17 -9.50 -5.44
CA GLU A 156 -3.31 -10.05 -4.69
C GLU A 156 -2.83 -11.08 -3.65
N THR A 157 -2.52 -10.62 -2.45
CA THR A 157 -1.89 -11.44 -1.41
C THR A 157 -2.75 -12.61 -0.94
N VAL A 158 -4.08 -12.51 -1.01
CA VAL A 158 -5.01 -13.60 -0.65
C VAL A 158 -4.99 -14.72 -1.68
N HIS A 159 -4.93 -14.38 -2.97
CA HIS A 159 -5.04 -15.32 -4.08
C HIS A 159 -3.68 -15.72 -4.67
N GLY A 160 -2.59 -15.04 -4.27
CA GLY A 160 -1.25 -15.31 -4.78
C GLY A 160 -1.03 -14.91 -6.24
N LEU A 161 -1.83 -13.98 -6.76
CA LEU A 161 -1.72 -13.47 -8.12
C LEU A 161 -0.92 -12.17 -8.15
N GLN A 162 0.00 -12.05 -9.10
CA GLN A 162 0.86 -10.87 -9.22
C GLN A 162 1.13 -10.51 -10.69
N TYR A 163 0.89 -9.26 -11.06
CA TYR A 163 1.39 -8.70 -12.32
C TYR A 163 2.91 -8.48 -12.26
N ARG A 164 3.61 -8.74 -13.35
CA ARG A 164 5.07 -8.62 -13.48
C ARG A 164 5.43 -7.80 -14.72
#